data_33c6522c03bc646ba0ce751e8a726227
#
_entry.id   33c6522c03bc646ba0ce751e8a726227
#
_cell.length_a   1.000
_cell.length_b   1.000
_cell.length_c   1.000
_cell.angle_alpha   90.00
_cell.angle_beta   90.00
_cell.angle_gamma   90.00
#
_symmetry.space_group_name_H-M   'P 1'
#
loop_
_entity.id
_entity.type
_entity.pdbx_description
1 polymer ?
#
loop_
_entity_poly.entity_id
_entity_poly.type
_entity_poly.pdbx_seq_one_letter_code
_entity_poly.pdbx_strand_id
1 'polypeptide(L)'
;MPKGSHNLHSLLKEKLMTIQRYRANDLAELFDKITKNSIGLDQYIDQFWQTTAQTYPPFNIVQHNNHESSLEIALAGFKKKEVKVYTEHGKLVVDGKKEEKKDTEYVHRGMAQRSFNREWQLTEDVEIKKVTFEDGLLTVDLGKVVPEHHARKDLSLIHI
;
A
#
# COMPACT_ATOMS: atom_id res chain seq x y z
N MET A 1 -10.01 25.65 52.66
CA MET A 1 -9.95 24.19 52.53
C MET A 1 -9.91 23.83 51.05
N PRO A 2 -8.81 23.51 50.45
CA PRO A 2 -8.78 23.01 49.09
C PRO A 2 -8.75 21.48 49.13
N LYS A 3 -9.82 20.86 48.68
CA LYS A 3 -9.87 19.44 48.31
C LYS A 3 -10.01 19.32 46.81
N GLY A 4 -8.99 18.83 46.16
CA GLY A 4 -9.02 18.55 44.75
C GLY A 4 -7.76 17.88 44.26
N SER A 5 -7.38 16.76 44.87
CA SER A 5 -6.42 15.85 44.24
C SER A 5 -7.17 15.12 43.12
N HIS A 6 -7.31 15.76 41.96
CA HIS A 6 -7.71 15.03 40.76
C HIS A 6 -6.57 14.08 40.40
N ASN A 7 -6.88 12.82 40.64
CA ASN A 7 -6.02 11.68 40.47
C ASN A 7 -5.57 11.64 39.00
N LEU A 8 -4.29 11.91 38.76
CA LEU A 8 -3.64 11.82 37.46
C LEU A 8 -3.92 10.48 36.75
N HIS A 9 -4.20 9.45 37.56
CA HIS A 9 -4.53 8.12 37.06
C HIS A 9 -5.92 8.05 36.39
N SER A 10 -6.89 8.86 36.80
CA SER A 10 -8.22 8.93 36.16
C SER A 10 -8.16 9.71 34.84
N LEU A 11 -7.37 10.78 34.78
CA LEU A 11 -7.13 11.56 33.57
C LEU A 11 -6.37 10.78 32.49
N LEU A 12 -5.39 9.95 32.91
CA LEU A 12 -4.70 9.04 31.99
C LEU A 12 -5.60 7.91 31.48
N LYS A 13 -6.50 7.39 32.32
CA LYS A 13 -7.49 6.41 31.90
C LYS A 13 -8.51 6.99 30.92
N GLU A 14 -8.99 8.21 31.13
CA GLU A 14 -9.88 8.88 30.20
C GLU A 14 -9.19 9.15 28.85
N LYS A 15 -7.92 9.58 28.88
CA LYS A 15 -7.16 9.84 27.66
C LYS A 15 -6.81 8.56 26.89
N LEU A 16 -6.56 7.45 27.58
CA LEU A 16 -6.37 6.13 26.98
C LEU A 16 -7.67 5.52 26.43
N MET A 17 -8.80 5.78 27.06
CA MET A 17 -10.10 5.32 26.56
C MET A 17 -10.57 6.09 25.32
N THR A 18 -10.08 7.30 25.10
CA THR A 18 -10.44 8.11 23.91
C THR A 18 -9.74 7.60 22.64
N ILE A 19 -8.63 6.89 22.76
CA ILE A 19 -7.87 6.36 21.61
C ILE A 19 -8.48 5.07 21.05
N GLN A 20 -9.30 4.35 21.83
CA GLN A 20 -9.84 3.03 21.44
C GLN A 20 -11.18 3.04 20.69
N ARG A 21 -11.74 4.17 20.30
CA ARG A 21 -13.07 4.25 19.69
C ARG A 21 -13.15 4.95 18.34
N TYR A 22 -12.12 4.89 17.53
CA TYR A 22 -12.29 5.24 16.11
C TYR A 22 -12.89 4.05 15.36
N ARG A 23 -14.20 4.11 15.11
CA ARG A 23 -14.86 3.21 14.17
C ARG A 23 -14.52 3.65 12.75
N ALA A 24 -14.64 2.74 11.78
CA ALA A 24 -14.40 3.06 10.37
C ALA A 24 -15.22 4.27 9.87
N ASN A 25 -16.39 4.52 10.46
CA ASN A 25 -17.23 5.69 10.18
C ASN A 25 -16.61 7.01 10.71
N ASP A 26 -15.89 6.96 11.83
CA ASP A 26 -15.25 8.14 12.42
C ASP A 26 -14.04 8.58 11.58
N LEU A 27 -13.36 7.63 10.92
CA LEU A 27 -12.31 7.90 9.94
C LEU A 27 -12.86 8.64 8.73
N ALA A 28 -14.02 8.24 8.22
CA ALA A 28 -14.67 8.93 7.09
C ALA A 28 -15.03 10.38 7.43
N GLU A 29 -15.55 10.65 8.64
CA GLU A 29 -15.82 12.02 9.10
C GLU A 29 -14.53 12.83 9.32
N LEU A 30 -13.47 12.20 9.82
CA LEU A 30 -12.19 12.85 10.01
C LEU A 30 -11.56 13.24 8.66
N PHE A 31 -11.63 12.34 7.68
CA PHE A 31 -11.18 12.62 6.32
C PHE A 31 -12.01 13.73 5.66
N ASP A 32 -13.33 13.73 5.84
CA ASP A 32 -14.20 14.79 5.31
C ASP A 32 -13.89 16.17 5.93
N LYS A 33 -13.56 16.22 7.22
CA LYS A 33 -13.10 17.45 7.88
C LYS A 33 -11.73 17.93 7.41
N ILE A 34 -10.82 16.99 7.15
CA ILE A 34 -9.46 17.31 6.65
C ILE A 34 -9.56 17.82 5.21
N THR A 35 -10.38 17.20 4.36
CA THR A 35 -10.56 17.64 2.97
C THR A 35 -11.20 19.00 2.84
N LYS A 36 -12.18 19.31 3.66
CA LYS A 36 -12.85 20.62 3.65
C LYS A 36 -11.95 21.79 4.06
N ASN A 37 -10.89 21.51 4.81
CA ASN A 37 -9.97 22.53 5.33
C ASN A 37 -8.57 22.52 4.68
N SER A 38 -8.32 21.65 3.71
CA SER A 38 -7.00 21.48 3.10
C SER A 38 -7.08 21.63 1.59
N ILE A 39 -6.37 22.62 1.06
CA ILE A 39 -6.26 22.85 -0.38
C ILE A 39 -5.19 21.89 -0.93
N GLY A 40 -5.55 21.04 -1.89
CA GLY A 40 -4.63 20.13 -2.60
C GLY A 40 -4.53 18.71 -2.06
N LEU A 41 -5.22 18.39 -0.96
CA LEU A 41 -5.29 17.01 -0.43
C LEU A 41 -6.30 16.11 -1.16
N ASP A 42 -7.24 16.71 -1.90
CA ASP A 42 -8.32 16.03 -2.59
C ASP A 42 -7.81 14.97 -3.56
N GLN A 43 -6.72 15.26 -4.28
CA GLN A 43 -6.11 14.31 -5.21
C GLN A 43 -5.51 13.08 -4.52
N TYR A 44 -4.94 13.25 -3.32
CA TYR A 44 -4.39 12.14 -2.55
C TYR A 44 -5.47 11.26 -1.93
N ILE A 45 -6.58 11.86 -1.53
CA ILE A 45 -7.73 11.16 -0.95
C ILE A 45 -8.47 10.38 -2.02
N ASP A 46 -8.68 10.94 -3.20
CA ASP A 46 -9.27 10.22 -4.33
C ASP A 46 -8.42 9.02 -4.75
N GLN A 47 -7.09 9.16 -4.74
CA GLN A 47 -6.18 8.03 -4.96
C GLN A 47 -6.31 6.96 -3.87
N PHE A 48 -6.46 7.36 -2.61
CA PHE A 48 -6.63 6.43 -1.48
C PHE A 48 -7.97 5.67 -1.58
N TRP A 49 -9.07 6.36 -1.90
CA TRP A 49 -10.39 5.73 -2.06
C TRP A 49 -10.46 4.85 -3.31
N GLN A 50 -9.81 5.23 -4.40
CA GLN A 50 -9.70 4.37 -5.60
C GLN A 50 -8.90 3.10 -5.33
N THR A 51 -7.97 3.14 -4.37
CA THR A 51 -7.19 1.96 -3.97
C THR A 51 -7.98 1.00 -3.07
N THR A 52 -8.99 1.49 -2.34
CA THR A 52 -9.84 0.65 -1.47
C THR A 52 -11.04 0.03 -2.18
N ALA A 53 -11.49 0.58 -3.31
CA ALA A 53 -12.41 -0.12 -4.19
C ALA A 53 -11.73 -1.40 -4.70
N GLN A 54 -12.41 -2.55 -4.69
CA GLN A 54 -11.86 -3.83 -5.20
C GLN A 54 -11.27 -3.63 -6.59
N THR A 55 -10.00 -3.33 -6.62
CA THR A 55 -9.27 -3.02 -7.84
C THR A 55 -8.78 -4.31 -8.45
N TYR A 56 -9.17 -4.51 -9.71
CA TYR A 56 -8.68 -5.62 -10.50
C TYR A 56 -7.29 -5.28 -11.09
N PRO A 57 -6.37 -6.21 -11.08
CA PRO A 57 -6.38 -7.55 -10.46
C PRO A 57 -6.18 -7.49 -8.94
N PRO A 58 -6.64 -8.51 -8.20
CA PRO A 58 -6.38 -8.60 -6.76
C PRO A 58 -4.88 -8.76 -6.50
N PHE A 59 -4.41 -8.13 -5.45
CA PHE A 59 -3.00 -8.14 -5.08
C PHE A 59 -2.80 -8.13 -3.56
N ASN A 60 -1.64 -8.60 -3.13
CA ASN A 60 -1.16 -8.51 -1.76
C ASN A 60 0.17 -7.75 -1.74
N ILE A 61 0.43 -7.04 -0.66
CA ILE A 61 1.77 -6.56 -0.32
C ILE A 61 2.20 -7.33 0.93
N VAL A 62 3.24 -8.13 0.79
CA VAL A 62 3.78 -8.96 1.87
C VAL A 62 5.06 -8.34 2.36
N GLN A 63 5.15 -8.07 3.65
CA GLN A 63 6.38 -7.61 4.29
C GLN A 63 7.11 -8.79 4.92
N HIS A 64 8.31 -9.08 4.44
CA HIS A 64 9.14 -10.17 4.94
C HIS A 64 9.99 -9.72 6.14
N ASN A 65 10.56 -8.52 6.06
CA ASN A 65 11.33 -7.87 7.12
C ASN A 65 11.33 -6.34 6.88
N ASN A 66 12.11 -5.61 7.67
CA ASN A 66 12.17 -4.15 7.59
C ASN A 66 12.74 -3.61 6.26
N HIS A 67 13.41 -4.46 5.47
CA HIS A 67 14.10 -4.09 4.25
C HIS A 67 13.58 -4.80 3.00
N GLU A 68 12.75 -5.82 3.17
CA GLU A 68 12.27 -6.66 2.08
C GLU A 68 10.76 -6.83 2.13
N SER A 69 10.15 -6.62 0.98
CA SER A 69 8.72 -6.84 0.75
C SER A 69 8.50 -7.45 -0.62
N SER A 70 7.33 -8.01 -0.86
CA SER A 70 6.92 -8.47 -2.18
C SER A 70 5.51 -8.01 -2.50
N LEU A 71 5.29 -7.68 -3.76
CA LEU A 71 3.99 -7.45 -4.34
C LEU A 71 3.57 -8.72 -5.08
N GLU A 72 2.47 -9.30 -4.67
CA GLU A 72 1.88 -10.50 -5.28
C GLU A 72 0.60 -10.11 -6.00
N ILE A 73 0.49 -10.43 -7.29
CA ILE A 73 -0.66 -10.10 -8.12
C ILE A 73 -1.25 -11.39 -8.68
N ALA A 74 -2.53 -11.63 -8.43
CA ALA A 74 -3.24 -12.79 -8.95
C ALA A 74 -3.63 -12.58 -10.41
N LEU A 75 -2.97 -13.28 -11.33
CA LEU A 75 -3.15 -13.19 -12.76
C LEU A 75 -3.54 -14.53 -13.37
N ALA A 76 -4.50 -15.22 -12.75
CA ALA A 76 -5.02 -16.48 -13.25
C ALA A 76 -5.55 -16.32 -14.69
N GLY A 77 -5.09 -17.19 -15.57
CA GLY A 77 -5.48 -17.19 -16.99
C GLY A 77 -4.67 -16.25 -17.89
N PHE A 78 -3.73 -15.48 -17.36
CA PHE A 78 -2.76 -14.72 -18.15
C PHE A 78 -1.56 -15.58 -18.54
N LYS A 79 -1.05 -15.36 -19.73
CA LYS A 79 0.22 -15.92 -20.20
C LYS A 79 1.34 -14.90 -19.92
N LYS A 80 2.57 -15.37 -19.74
CA LYS A 80 3.73 -14.52 -19.52
C LYS A 80 3.88 -13.41 -20.57
N LYS A 81 3.59 -13.69 -21.84
CA LYS A 81 3.65 -12.72 -22.94
C LYS A 81 2.56 -11.64 -22.89
N GLU A 82 1.50 -11.86 -22.13
CA GLU A 82 0.35 -10.94 -21.99
C GLU A 82 0.56 -9.94 -20.86
N VAL A 83 1.62 -10.13 -20.04
CA VAL A 83 1.95 -9.29 -18.88
C VAL A 83 3.26 -8.58 -19.11
N LYS A 84 3.29 -7.28 -18.85
CA LYS A 84 4.50 -6.45 -18.87
C LYS A 84 4.68 -5.80 -17.51
N VAL A 85 5.90 -5.83 -17.02
CA VAL A 85 6.30 -5.19 -15.75
C VAL A 85 7.47 -4.26 -16.04
N TYR A 86 7.34 -3.01 -15.68
CA TYR A 86 8.38 -2.00 -15.87
C TYR A 86 8.31 -0.89 -14.83
N THR A 87 9.35 -0.11 -14.73
CA THR A 87 9.37 1.10 -13.89
C THR A 87 9.42 2.33 -14.77
N GLU A 88 8.63 3.33 -14.44
CA GLU A 88 8.59 4.61 -15.12
C GLU A 88 8.27 5.72 -14.13
N HIS A 89 9.05 6.81 -14.15
CA HIS A 89 8.86 7.98 -13.29
C HIS A 89 8.71 7.66 -11.77
N GLY A 90 9.51 6.74 -11.27
CA GLY A 90 9.44 6.31 -9.86
C GLY A 90 8.22 5.46 -9.52
N LYS A 91 7.55 4.91 -10.51
CA LYS A 91 6.41 4.00 -10.33
C LYS A 91 6.73 2.62 -10.87
N LEU A 92 6.26 1.61 -10.20
CA LEU A 92 6.14 0.26 -10.73
C LEU A 92 4.85 0.17 -11.52
N VAL A 93 4.94 -0.21 -12.78
CA VAL A 93 3.77 -0.37 -13.66
C VAL A 93 3.64 -1.82 -14.07
N VAL A 94 2.45 -2.34 -13.97
CA VAL A 94 2.09 -3.68 -14.43
C VAL A 94 0.92 -3.58 -15.41
N ASP A 95 1.20 -3.95 -16.65
CA ASP A 95 0.22 -4.01 -17.73
C ASP A 95 -0.16 -5.45 -18.05
N GLY A 96 -1.42 -5.76 -18.07
CA GLY A 96 -1.97 -7.01 -18.57
C GLY A 96 -2.87 -6.76 -19.79
N LYS A 97 -2.55 -7.38 -20.90
CA LYS A 97 -3.38 -7.35 -22.12
C LYS A 97 -4.03 -8.69 -22.36
N LYS A 98 -5.35 -8.68 -22.41
CA LYS A 98 -6.17 -9.86 -22.68
C LYS A 98 -7.11 -9.58 -23.84
N GLU A 99 -7.12 -10.47 -24.82
CA GLU A 99 -8.13 -10.44 -25.87
C GLU A 99 -9.46 -10.96 -25.31
N GLU A 100 -10.51 -10.17 -25.44
CA GLU A 100 -11.85 -10.61 -25.05
C GLU A 100 -12.34 -11.69 -26.01
N LYS A 101 -12.69 -12.85 -25.46
CA LYS A 101 -13.37 -13.89 -26.20
C LYS A 101 -14.83 -13.51 -26.38
N LYS A 102 -15.18 -12.99 -27.55
CA LYS A 102 -16.54 -12.48 -27.86
C LYS A 102 -17.62 -13.57 -27.94
N ASP A 103 -17.23 -14.82 -28.18
CA ASP A 103 -18.16 -15.92 -28.48
C ASP A 103 -18.35 -16.93 -27.33
N THR A 104 -18.01 -16.55 -26.09
CA THR A 104 -18.18 -17.45 -24.97
C THR A 104 -19.41 -17.07 -24.15
N GLU A 105 -20.41 -17.93 -24.15
CA GLU A 105 -21.58 -17.81 -23.28
C GLU A 105 -21.24 -18.37 -21.89
N TYR A 106 -21.35 -17.54 -20.86
CA TYR A 106 -21.09 -17.92 -19.48
C TYR A 106 -22.40 -18.15 -18.73
N VAL A 107 -22.60 -19.34 -18.18
CA VAL A 107 -23.68 -19.59 -17.21
C VAL A 107 -23.40 -18.83 -15.91
N HIS A 108 -22.13 -18.72 -15.51
CA HIS A 108 -21.66 -17.91 -14.40
C HIS A 108 -20.25 -17.40 -14.70
N ARG A 109 -20.00 -16.10 -14.49
CA ARG A 109 -18.69 -15.48 -14.68
C ARG A 109 -18.20 -14.88 -13.37
N GLY A 110 -17.46 -15.67 -12.60
CA GLY A 110 -16.85 -15.26 -11.31
C GLY A 110 -15.43 -14.71 -11.44
N MET A 111 -14.72 -15.00 -12.56
CA MET A 111 -13.37 -14.50 -12.80
C MET A 111 -13.36 -13.41 -13.85
N ALA A 112 -12.80 -12.25 -13.49
CA ALA A 112 -12.53 -11.20 -14.46
C ALA A 112 -11.20 -11.50 -15.17
N GLN A 113 -11.26 -11.77 -16.48
CA GLN A 113 -10.08 -11.88 -17.36
C GLN A 113 -10.11 -10.72 -18.34
N ARG A 114 -9.76 -9.53 -17.87
CA ARG A 114 -9.76 -8.29 -18.67
C ARG A 114 -8.39 -7.64 -18.65
N SER A 115 -8.13 -6.83 -19.66
CA SER A 115 -6.93 -6.00 -19.69
C SER A 115 -6.93 -5.00 -18.52
N PHE A 116 -5.77 -4.72 -17.99
CA PHE A 116 -5.59 -3.79 -16.89
C PHE A 116 -4.27 -3.05 -17.01
N ASN A 117 -4.20 -1.89 -16.38
CA ASN A 117 -2.98 -1.14 -16.09
C ASN A 117 -3.00 -0.79 -14.61
N ARG A 118 -1.93 -1.13 -13.89
CA ARG A 118 -1.80 -0.84 -12.46
C ARG A 118 -0.46 -0.20 -12.20
N GLU A 119 -0.49 0.84 -11.36
CA GLU A 119 0.69 1.60 -10.95
C GLU A 119 0.82 1.62 -9.43
N TRP A 120 2.03 1.47 -8.94
CA TRP A 120 2.39 1.64 -7.53
C TRP A 120 3.54 2.63 -7.43
N GLN A 121 3.38 3.64 -6.59
CA GLN A 121 4.45 4.59 -6.32
C GLN A 121 5.57 3.90 -5.54
N LEU A 122 6.78 3.99 -6.05
CA LEU A 122 8.00 3.56 -5.35
C LEU A 122 8.66 4.77 -4.69
N THR A 123 9.09 4.61 -3.44
CA THR A 123 9.97 5.59 -2.80
C THR A 123 11.39 5.47 -3.33
N GLU A 124 12.19 6.53 -3.23
CA GLU A 124 13.56 6.58 -3.79
C GLU A 124 14.50 5.51 -3.21
N ASP A 125 14.18 5.01 -2.02
CA ASP A 125 14.94 4.00 -1.32
C ASP A 125 14.50 2.56 -1.64
N VAL A 126 13.52 2.37 -2.52
CA VAL A 126 13.02 1.05 -2.92
C VAL A 126 13.49 0.69 -4.32
N GLU A 127 14.07 -0.48 -4.45
CA GLU A 127 14.45 -1.08 -5.73
C GLU A 127 13.76 -2.43 -5.95
N ILE A 128 13.59 -2.78 -7.22
CA ILE A 128 13.05 -4.09 -7.63
C ILE A 128 14.22 -5.07 -7.70
N LYS A 129 14.14 -6.14 -6.91
CA LYS A 129 15.17 -7.20 -6.87
C LYS A 129 14.91 -8.30 -7.87
N LYS A 130 13.66 -8.74 -7.98
CA LYS A 130 13.29 -9.87 -8.82
C LYS A 130 11.82 -9.78 -9.22
N VAL A 131 11.51 -10.29 -10.41
CA VAL A 131 10.14 -10.47 -10.89
C VAL A 131 9.97 -11.90 -11.34
N THR A 132 8.98 -12.59 -10.82
CA THR A 132 8.63 -13.97 -11.17
C THR A 132 7.17 -14.08 -11.56
N PHE A 133 6.86 -14.96 -12.50
CA PHE A 133 5.50 -15.28 -12.88
C PHE A 133 5.35 -16.79 -12.98
N GLU A 134 4.71 -17.37 -11.99
CA GLU A 134 4.53 -18.82 -11.85
C GLU A 134 3.11 -19.10 -11.32
N ASP A 135 2.50 -20.17 -11.82
CA ASP A 135 1.18 -20.64 -11.38
C ASP A 135 0.07 -19.59 -11.36
N GLY A 136 0.15 -18.61 -12.27
CA GLY A 136 -0.81 -17.51 -12.34
C GLY A 136 -0.61 -16.42 -11.28
N LEU A 137 0.50 -16.45 -10.56
CA LEU A 137 0.90 -15.42 -9.60
C LEU A 137 2.10 -14.65 -10.12
N LEU A 138 1.97 -13.33 -10.23
CA LEU A 138 3.08 -12.42 -10.48
C LEU A 138 3.61 -11.94 -9.14
N THR A 139 4.88 -12.19 -8.87
CA THR A 139 5.56 -11.74 -7.66
C THR A 139 6.68 -10.77 -8.02
N VAL A 140 6.68 -9.61 -7.42
CA VAL A 140 7.70 -8.58 -7.54
C VAL A 140 8.37 -8.40 -6.20
N ASP A 141 9.61 -8.84 -6.08
CA ASP A 141 10.40 -8.69 -4.86
C ASP A 141 11.03 -7.30 -4.82
N LEU A 142 10.79 -6.60 -3.74
CA LEU A 142 11.22 -5.23 -3.47
C LEU A 142 12.22 -5.21 -2.33
N GLY A 143 13.28 -4.44 -2.48
CA GLY A 143 14.28 -4.23 -1.45
C GLY A 143 14.41 -2.76 -1.11
N LYS A 144 14.60 -2.46 0.16
CA LYS A 144 14.90 -1.12 0.63
C LYS A 144 16.41 -0.92 0.68
N VAL A 145 16.89 0.02 -0.11
CA VAL A 145 18.30 0.42 -0.10
C VAL A 145 18.47 1.52 0.92
N VAL A 146 19.33 1.27 1.93
CA VAL A 146 19.70 2.32 2.87
C VAL A 146 20.88 3.09 2.26
N PRO A 147 20.73 4.38 1.92
CA PRO A 147 21.84 5.19 1.44
C PRO A 147 23.00 5.19 2.45
N GLU A 148 24.24 5.20 1.98
CA GLU A 148 25.43 5.13 2.84
C GLU A 148 25.47 6.21 3.94
N HIS A 149 24.91 7.39 3.66
CA HIS A 149 24.82 8.48 4.63
C HIS A 149 23.74 8.29 5.69
N HIS A 150 22.77 7.36 5.48
CA HIS A 150 21.77 6.95 6.47
C HIS A 150 22.12 5.64 7.18
N ALA A 151 23.17 4.95 6.73
CA ALA A 151 23.64 3.75 7.41
C ALA A 151 24.16 4.11 8.81
N ARG A 152 23.92 3.21 9.78
CA ARG A 152 24.47 3.38 11.13
C ARG A 152 25.99 3.48 11.06
N LYS A 153 26.52 4.60 11.55
CA LYS A 153 27.96 4.80 11.75
C LYS A 153 28.23 4.83 13.23
N ASP A 154 29.04 3.90 13.68
CA ASP A 154 29.52 3.95 15.07
C ASP A 154 30.63 5.02 15.14
N LEU A 155 30.38 6.06 15.93
CA LEU A 155 31.31 7.15 16.15
C LEU A 155 32.17 6.87 17.37
N SER A 156 33.48 6.89 17.21
CA SER A 156 34.40 6.79 18.34
C SER A 156 34.43 8.11 19.10
N LEU A 157 34.35 7.99 20.42
CA LEU A 157 34.54 9.15 21.31
C LEU A 157 36.02 9.50 21.35
N ILE A 158 36.35 10.72 20.93
CA ILE A 158 37.72 11.25 21.06
C ILE A 158 37.79 11.91 22.41
N HIS A 159 38.66 11.39 23.28
CA HIS A 159 39.02 12.04 24.54
C HIS A 159 39.91 13.25 24.23
N ILE A 160 39.44 14.40 24.57
CA ILE A 160 40.24 15.63 24.58
C ILE A 160 40.86 15.83 25.96
#